data_b84a6082956201ccf195834eee08be80
#
_entry.id   b84a6082956201ccf195834eee08be80
#
_cell.length_a   1.000
_cell.length_b   1.000
_cell.length_c   1.000
_cell.angle_alpha   90.00
_cell.angle_beta   90.00
_cell.angle_gamma   90.00
#
_symmetry.space_group_name_H-M   'P 1'
#
loop_
_entity.id
_entity.type
_entity.pdbx_description
1 polymer ?
#
loop_
_entity_poly.entity_id
_entity_poly.type
_entity_poly.pdbx_seq_one_letter_code
_entity_poly.pdbx_strand_id
1 'polypeptide(L)'
;MAKKKSKFPWRAIISLATFALVGYVVYENWDGFVATFRTLESDANIFVILLLIPEQIFMYYACGQIFFSYLEDKYRKVFHWKEKLRISTELNFVNRAVPAGSLGGLAYLTYRLKPFDISAGQASFLYIFRYAITTVVNYLQALVAILVLLILNAIPAEATWIIWVSLLMNMGVFAALALVIYVAVSKKRIDFFARTVDGLINLVVKIVTFGYKKKLMRYQKIHDYFLGIHDSVMIVKQDKKSLRKPALWGITYSLCEIGVYWIVAISLGRPEILPVIMVGEAIGSVFDGIVPYGPYELGMAGVMGLLLGGMEDAIALSLIVVVMARALSLIFTIATGYWPYNQVIRGKNHE
;
A
#
# COMPACT_ATOMS: atom_id res chain seq x y z
N MET A 1 20.35 -31.47 15.80
CA MET A 1 19.96 -30.07 16.00
C MET A 1 20.48 -29.22 14.85
N ALA A 2 19.61 -28.82 13.89
CA ALA A 2 20.00 -28.01 12.74
C ALA A 2 20.13 -26.55 13.20
N LYS A 3 21.32 -25.96 13.15
CA LYS A 3 21.60 -24.53 13.39
C LYS A 3 20.71 -23.72 12.43
N LYS A 4 19.70 -23.02 12.99
CA LYS A 4 18.89 -22.03 12.29
C LYS A 4 19.85 -20.91 11.83
N LYS A 5 20.25 -20.92 10.53
CA LYS A 5 21.03 -19.80 9.96
C LYS A 5 20.17 -18.55 10.05
N SER A 6 20.61 -17.59 10.86
CA SER A 6 19.95 -16.28 10.96
C SER A 6 20.00 -15.62 9.59
N LYS A 7 18.82 -15.35 9.02
CA LYS A 7 18.73 -14.55 7.79
C LYS A 7 19.20 -13.13 8.13
N PHE A 8 20.18 -12.64 7.40
CA PHE A 8 20.68 -11.29 7.57
C PHE A 8 19.54 -10.27 7.51
N PRO A 9 19.32 -9.44 8.53
CA PRO A 9 18.11 -8.62 8.67
C PRO A 9 18.21 -7.32 7.85
N TRP A 10 18.47 -7.42 6.52
CA TRP A 10 18.68 -6.26 5.64
C TRP A 10 17.53 -5.24 5.72
N ARG A 11 16.28 -5.70 5.89
CA ARG A 11 15.11 -4.81 6.07
C ARG A 11 15.20 -3.99 7.35
N ALA A 12 15.62 -4.62 8.45
CA ALA A 12 15.84 -3.91 9.70
C ALA A 12 16.97 -2.88 9.58
N ILE A 13 18.02 -3.21 8.84
CA ILE A 13 19.15 -2.28 8.59
C ILE A 13 18.69 -1.08 7.77
N ILE A 14 17.91 -1.30 6.68
CA ILE A 14 17.38 -0.20 5.88
C ILE A 14 16.42 0.65 6.74
N SER A 15 15.50 0.05 7.49
CA SER A 15 14.63 0.81 8.39
C SER A 15 15.43 1.62 9.41
N LEU A 16 16.45 1.03 10.03
CA LEU A 16 17.31 1.73 11.00
C LEU A 16 18.08 2.89 10.36
N ALA A 17 18.65 2.67 9.17
CA ALA A 17 19.33 3.72 8.41
C ALA A 17 18.37 4.85 8.02
N THR A 18 17.13 4.51 7.65
CA THR A 18 16.11 5.50 7.32
C THR A 18 15.65 6.29 8.55
N PHE A 19 15.45 5.62 9.71
CA PHE A 19 15.15 6.32 10.96
C PHE A 19 16.30 7.24 11.40
N ALA A 20 17.55 6.81 11.21
CA ALA A 20 18.70 7.66 11.48
C ALA A 20 18.73 8.89 10.54
N LEU A 21 18.38 8.70 9.26
CA LEU A 21 18.28 9.81 8.30
C LEU A 21 17.11 10.75 8.63
N VAL A 22 15.94 10.23 9.03
CA VAL A 22 14.83 11.06 9.53
C VAL A 22 15.27 11.85 10.76
N GLY A 23 15.94 11.21 11.72
CA GLY A 23 16.48 11.88 12.91
C GLY A 23 17.48 12.98 12.55
N TYR A 24 18.34 12.75 11.56
CA TYR A 24 19.27 13.75 11.06
C TYR A 24 18.52 14.95 10.41
N VAL A 25 17.54 14.70 9.55
CA VAL A 25 16.75 15.76 8.89
C VAL A 25 15.94 16.57 9.94
N VAL A 26 15.36 15.91 10.95
CA VAL A 26 14.69 16.60 12.08
C VAL A 26 15.70 17.45 12.86
N TYR A 27 16.93 16.95 13.10
CA TYR A 27 17.97 17.67 13.80
C TYR A 27 18.41 18.92 13.03
N GLU A 28 18.66 18.82 11.71
CA GLU A 28 19.04 19.95 10.84
C GLU A 28 17.93 21.01 10.72
N ASN A 29 16.66 20.61 10.85
CA ASN A 29 15.51 21.50 10.77
C ASN A 29 14.81 21.68 12.13
N TRP A 30 15.55 21.56 13.23
CA TRP A 30 15.00 21.53 14.60
C TRP A 30 14.13 22.73 14.93
N ASP A 31 14.58 23.94 14.57
CA ASP A 31 13.84 25.17 14.88
C ASP A 31 12.51 25.24 14.14
N GLY A 32 12.49 24.88 12.84
CA GLY A 32 11.26 24.77 12.08
C GLY A 32 10.33 23.68 12.60
N PHE A 33 10.91 22.55 13.03
CA PHE A 33 10.13 21.46 13.64
C PHE A 33 9.48 21.92 14.96
N VAL A 34 10.25 22.61 15.83
CA VAL A 34 9.72 23.15 17.09
C VAL A 34 8.68 24.23 16.85
N ALA A 35 8.89 25.14 15.88
CA ALA A 35 7.92 26.15 15.50
C ALA A 35 6.61 25.52 15.03
N THR A 36 6.68 24.55 14.11
CA THR A 36 5.48 23.85 13.62
C THR A 36 4.82 23.03 14.73
N PHE A 37 5.60 22.46 15.66
CA PHE A 37 5.03 21.73 16.80
C PHE A 37 4.33 22.65 17.80
N ARG A 38 4.84 23.86 18.02
CA ARG A 38 4.16 24.89 18.81
C ARG A 38 2.86 25.36 18.16
N THR A 39 2.84 25.51 16.83
CA THR A 39 1.61 25.80 16.08
C THR A 39 0.60 24.66 16.25
N LEU A 40 1.05 23.41 16.29
CA LEU A 40 0.22 22.24 16.60
C LEU A 40 -0.39 22.34 18.01
N GLU A 41 0.38 22.77 18.99
CA GLU A 41 -0.04 22.89 20.39
C GLU A 41 -1.01 24.06 20.62
N SER A 42 -0.80 25.20 19.93
CA SER A 42 -1.61 26.42 20.07
C SER A 42 -2.83 26.48 19.14
N ASP A 43 -2.68 26.03 17.88
CA ASP A 43 -3.63 26.34 16.81
C ASP A 43 -4.21 25.08 16.16
N ALA A 44 -3.64 23.88 16.42
CA ALA A 44 -4.16 22.65 15.84
C ALA A 44 -5.56 22.36 16.35
N ASN A 45 -6.50 22.30 15.41
CA ASN A 45 -7.86 21.97 15.74
C ASN A 45 -7.98 20.46 16.01
N ILE A 46 -7.92 20.06 17.30
CA ILE A 46 -8.05 18.68 17.74
C ILE A 46 -9.34 18.03 17.22
N PHE A 47 -10.43 18.79 17.05
CA PHE A 47 -11.68 18.29 16.51
C PHE A 47 -11.52 17.84 15.05
N VAL A 48 -10.66 18.52 14.27
CA VAL A 48 -10.32 18.11 12.91
C VAL A 48 -9.54 16.79 12.94
N ILE A 49 -8.58 16.62 13.85
CA ILE A 49 -7.82 15.38 13.99
C ILE A 49 -8.74 14.21 14.36
N LEU A 50 -9.76 14.43 15.19
CA LEU A 50 -10.73 13.37 15.52
C LEU A 50 -11.51 12.85 14.32
N LEU A 51 -11.61 13.61 13.22
CA LEU A 51 -12.20 13.11 11.96
C LEU A 51 -11.40 11.96 11.34
N LEU A 52 -10.14 11.77 11.72
CA LEU A 52 -9.37 10.58 11.31
C LEU A 52 -10.00 9.27 11.77
N ILE A 53 -10.76 9.25 12.87
CA ILE A 53 -11.40 8.02 13.38
C ILE A 53 -12.46 7.50 12.40
N PRO A 54 -13.53 8.25 12.08
CA PRO A 54 -14.52 7.79 11.11
C PRO A 54 -13.93 7.63 9.71
N GLU A 55 -12.97 8.46 9.32
CA GLU A 55 -12.28 8.38 8.04
C GLU A 55 -11.54 7.04 7.89
N GLN A 56 -10.72 6.63 8.88
CA GLN A 56 -9.98 5.38 8.86
C GLN A 56 -10.89 4.15 8.84
N ILE A 57 -12.02 4.18 9.59
CA ILE A 57 -13.03 3.11 9.55
C ILE A 57 -13.58 2.98 8.13
N PHE A 58 -13.94 4.11 7.52
CA PHE A 58 -14.50 4.14 6.17
C PHE A 58 -13.47 3.74 5.12
N MET A 59 -12.23 4.20 5.25
CA MET A 59 -11.11 3.81 4.39
C MET A 59 -10.90 2.29 4.41
N TYR A 60 -10.88 1.64 5.59
CA TYR A 60 -10.71 0.19 5.68
C TYR A 60 -11.91 -0.57 5.12
N TYR A 61 -13.11 -0.05 5.33
CA TYR A 61 -14.29 -0.62 4.69
C TYR A 61 -14.21 -0.51 3.17
N ALA A 62 -13.86 0.66 2.63
CA ALA A 62 -13.67 0.87 1.20
C ALA A 62 -12.59 -0.03 0.60
N CYS A 63 -11.47 -0.19 1.31
CA CYS A 63 -10.39 -1.11 0.96
C CYS A 63 -10.88 -2.55 0.76
N GLY A 64 -11.71 -3.05 1.68
CA GLY A 64 -12.32 -4.37 1.58
C GLY A 64 -13.33 -4.47 0.46
N GLN A 65 -14.14 -3.44 0.26
CA GLN A 65 -15.17 -3.44 -0.77
C GLN A 65 -14.61 -3.58 -2.19
N ILE A 66 -13.36 -3.24 -2.44
CA ILE A 66 -12.72 -3.46 -3.75
C ILE A 66 -12.81 -4.94 -4.14
N PHE A 67 -12.51 -5.87 -3.23
CA PHE A 67 -12.55 -7.29 -3.53
C PHE A 67 -13.88 -7.96 -3.12
N PHE A 68 -14.57 -7.50 -2.06
CA PHE A 68 -15.86 -8.07 -1.67
C PHE A 68 -16.95 -7.79 -2.70
N SER A 69 -17.01 -6.57 -3.28
CA SER A 69 -17.98 -6.28 -4.34
C SER A 69 -17.79 -7.14 -5.58
N TYR A 70 -16.53 -7.51 -5.89
CA TYR A 70 -16.23 -8.44 -6.96
C TYR A 70 -16.66 -9.88 -6.60
N LEU A 71 -16.40 -10.33 -5.37
CA LEU A 71 -16.82 -11.64 -4.89
C LEU A 71 -18.34 -11.81 -4.91
N GLU A 72 -19.08 -10.78 -4.49
CA GLU A 72 -20.53 -10.76 -4.50
C GLU A 72 -21.09 -10.85 -5.92
N ASP A 73 -20.54 -10.05 -6.84
CA ASP A 73 -21.01 -10.01 -8.23
C ASP A 73 -20.68 -11.29 -9.01
N LYS A 74 -19.49 -11.89 -8.80
CA LYS A 74 -19.00 -13.02 -9.62
C LYS A 74 -19.18 -14.39 -8.99
N TYR A 75 -18.98 -14.50 -7.69
CA TYR A 75 -19.06 -15.78 -7.00
C TYR A 75 -20.33 -15.92 -6.19
N ARG A 76 -21.21 -14.91 -6.19
CA ARG A 76 -22.46 -14.87 -5.42
C ARG A 76 -22.25 -15.16 -3.94
N LYS A 77 -21.11 -14.81 -3.39
CA LYS A 77 -20.74 -14.95 -1.99
C LYS A 77 -21.13 -13.67 -1.26
N VAL A 78 -22.17 -13.72 -0.45
CA VAL A 78 -22.67 -12.56 0.31
C VAL A 78 -21.97 -12.51 1.67
N PHE A 79 -21.40 -11.36 1.99
CA PHE A 79 -20.76 -11.12 3.28
C PHE A 79 -21.50 -10.02 4.04
N HIS A 80 -21.70 -10.23 5.32
CA HIS A 80 -22.28 -9.19 6.17
C HIS A 80 -21.27 -8.02 6.32
N TRP A 81 -21.77 -6.77 6.42
CA TRP A 81 -20.91 -5.58 6.45
C TRP A 81 -19.87 -5.60 7.59
N LYS A 82 -20.24 -6.13 8.78
CA LYS A 82 -19.32 -6.29 9.91
C LYS A 82 -18.16 -7.24 9.58
N GLU A 83 -18.43 -8.30 8.84
CA GLU A 83 -17.41 -9.26 8.43
C GLU A 83 -16.49 -8.66 7.38
N LYS A 84 -17.03 -7.91 6.42
CA LYS A 84 -16.22 -7.16 5.44
C LYS A 84 -15.26 -6.20 6.15
N LEU A 85 -15.78 -5.38 7.09
CA LEU A 85 -14.97 -4.45 7.87
C LEU A 85 -13.91 -5.20 8.70
N ARG A 86 -14.31 -6.28 9.37
CA ARG A 86 -13.42 -7.10 10.20
C ARG A 86 -12.26 -7.67 9.37
N ILE A 87 -12.54 -8.35 8.27
CA ILE A 87 -11.49 -8.92 7.40
C ILE A 87 -10.59 -7.82 6.85
N SER A 88 -11.15 -6.66 6.54
CA SER A 88 -10.38 -5.52 6.03
C SER A 88 -9.43 -4.92 7.08
N THR A 89 -9.89 -4.75 8.33
CA THR A 89 -9.04 -4.27 9.43
C THR A 89 -7.95 -5.29 9.78
N GLU A 90 -8.29 -6.58 9.84
CA GLU A 90 -7.33 -7.68 10.04
C GLU A 90 -6.25 -7.67 8.95
N LEU A 91 -6.65 -7.54 7.68
CA LEU A 91 -5.74 -7.51 6.53
C LEU A 91 -4.81 -6.29 6.56
N ASN A 92 -5.33 -5.11 6.88
CA ASN A 92 -4.52 -3.90 6.98
C ASN A 92 -3.55 -3.98 8.16
N PHE A 93 -3.98 -4.57 9.30
CA PHE A 93 -3.08 -4.84 10.42
C PHE A 93 -1.93 -5.78 10.02
N VAL A 94 -2.22 -6.88 9.33
CA VAL A 94 -1.18 -7.82 8.87
C VAL A 94 -0.22 -7.15 7.89
N ASN A 95 -0.72 -6.34 6.96
CA ASN A 95 0.12 -5.64 5.98
C ASN A 95 1.08 -4.65 6.64
N ARG A 96 0.66 -3.97 7.70
CA ARG A 96 1.43 -2.90 8.35
C ARG A 96 2.23 -3.38 9.57
N ALA A 97 1.68 -4.27 10.40
CA ALA A 97 2.28 -4.68 11.67
C ALA A 97 3.11 -5.97 11.59
N VAL A 98 2.87 -6.83 10.59
CA VAL A 98 3.61 -8.09 10.46
C VAL A 98 4.84 -7.91 9.58
N PRO A 99 6.03 -8.36 10.01
CA PRO A 99 7.29 -8.16 9.27
C PRO A 99 7.33 -8.75 7.85
N ALA A 100 6.35 -9.59 7.48
CA ALA A 100 6.22 -10.15 6.14
C ALA A 100 5.61 -9.18 5.11
N GLY A 101 5.06 -8.03 5.56
CA GLY A 101 4.45 -7.01 4.70
C GLY A 101 3.35 -7.57 3.79
N SER A 102 3.34 -7.12 2.54
CA SER A 102 2.33 -7.52 1.53
C SER A 102 2.24 -9.04 1.31
N LEU A 103 3.33 -9.81 1.48
CA LEU A 103 3.28 -11.27 1.39
C LEU A 103 2.52 -11.89 2.58
N GLY A 104 2.63 -11.28 3.76
CA GLY A 104 1.87 -11.66 4.94
C GLY A 104 0.37 -11.45 4.73
N GLY A 105 0.00 -10.29 4.18
CA GLY A 105 -1.38 -9.97 3.84
C GLY A 105 -1.99 -10.91 2.80
N LEU A 106 -1.23 -11.26 1.75
CA LEU A 106 -1.66 -12.24 0.75
C LEU A 106 -1.95 -13.61 1.38
N ALA A 107 -1.03 -14.11 2.21
CA ALA A 107 -1.19 -15.38 2.91
C ALA A 107 -2.39 -15.34 3.88
N TYR A 108 -2.56 -14.23 4.58
CA TYR A 108 -3.66 -14.01 5.51
C TYR A 108 -5.02 -13.96 4.81
N LEU A 109 -5.14 -13.20 3.72
CA LEU A 109 -6.38 -13.14 2.93
C LEU A 109 -6.76 -14.52 2.39
N THR A 110 -5.78 -15.30 1.89
CA THR A 110 -5.98 -16.66 1.44
C THR A 110 -6.52 -17.56 2.56
N TYR A 111 -5.95 -17.45 3.76
CA TYR A 111 -6.43 -18.18 4.93
C TYR A 111 -7.85 -17.79 5.32
N ARG A 112 -8.15 -16.47 5.37
CA ARG A 112 -9.45 -15.94 5.78
C ARG A 112 -10.59 -16.22 4.81
N LEU A 113 -10.30 -16.34 3.50
CA LEU A 113 -11.31 -16.63 2.48
C LEU A 113 -11.53 -18.12 2.23
N LYS A 114 -10.67 -19.00 2.75
CA LYS A 114 -10.81 -20.44 2.60
C LYS A 114 -12.16 -21.02 3.09
N PRO A 115 -12.72 -20.61 4.25
CA PRO A 115 -14.02 -21.08 4.72
C PRO A 115 -15.19 -20.75 3.78
N PHE A 116 -15.01 -19.80 2.87
CA PHE A 116 -16.00 -19.38 1.87
C PHE A 116 -15.79 -20.04 0.51
N ASP A 117 -15.05 -21.16 0.44
CA ASP A 117 -14.72 -21.90 -0.78
C ASP A 117 -13.99 -21.06 -1.84
N ILE A 118 -13.22 -20.06 -1.40
CA ILE A 118 -12.36 -19.27 -2.29
C ILE A 118 -10.98 -19.92 -2.34
N SER A 119 -10.57 -20.34 -3.54
CA SER A 119 -9.26 -20.97 -3.74
C SER A 119 -8.10 -19.99 -3.50
N ALA A 120 -6.91 -20.54 -3.22
CA ALA A 120 -5.71 -19.72 -3.02
C ALA A 120 -5.39 -18.83 -4.25
N GLY A 121 -5.60 -19.34 -5.47
CA GLY A 121 -5.42 -18.60 -6.71
C GLY A 121 -6.39 -17.42 -6.83
N GLN A 122 -7.66 -17.63 -6.50
CA GLN A 122 -8.69 -16.58 -6.48
C GLN A 122 -8.39 -15.52 -5.41
N ALA A 123 -8.03 -15.92 -4.19
CA ALA A 123 -7.67 -15.00 -3.13
C ALA A 123 -6.44 -14.15 -3.50
N SER A 124 -5.46 -14.75 -4.16
CA SER A 124 -4.28 -14.06 -4.65
C SER A 124 -4.60 -13.09 -5.78
N PHE A 125 -5.47 -13.50 -6.70
CA PHE A 125 -5.98 -12.59 -7.72
C PHE A 125 -6.65 -11.38 -7.08
N LEU A 126 -7.55 -11.56 -6.11
CA LEU A 126 -8.26 -10.48 -5.41
C LEU A 126 -7.28 -9.52 -4.72
N TYR A 127 -6.23 -10.05 -4.12
CA TYR A 127 -5.21 -9.26 -3.47
C TYR A 127 -4.43 -8.40 -4.47
N ILE A 128 -3.96 -8.99 -5.57
CA ILE A 128 -3.26 -8.29 -6.66
C ILE A 128 -4.20 -7.29 -7.34
N PHE A 129 -5.44 -7.68 -7.58
CA PHE A 129 -6.47 -6.86 -8.19
C PHE A 129 -6.76 -5.59 -7.39
N ARG A 130 -6.85 -5.70 -6.06
CA ARG A 130 -6.97 -4.53 -5.18
C ARG A 130 -5.81 -3.57 -5.38
N TYR A 131 -4.57 -4.08 -5.30
CA TYR A 131 -3.40 -3.24 -5.50
C TYR A 131 -3.35 -2.61 -6.89
N ALA A 132 -3.70 -3.34 -7.92
CA ALA A 132 -3.74 -2.80 -9.28
C ALA A 132 -4.72 -1.63 -9.41
N ILE A 133 -5.93 -1.76 -8.85
CA ILE A 133 -6.94 -0.69 -8.89
C ILE A 133 -6.44 0.53 -8.09
N THR A 134 -6.00 0.35 -6.84
CA THR A 134 -5.56 1.47 -6.00
C THR A 134 -4.35 2.16 -6.61
N THR A 135 -3.38 1.42 -7.14
CA THR A 135 -2.22 1.98 -7.83
C THR A 135 -2.63 2.83 -9.03
N VAL A 136 -3.51 2.32 -9.91
CA VAL A 136 -4.00 3.10 -11.06
C VAL A 136 -4.66 4.40 -10.59
N VAL A 137 -5.51 4.34 -9.57
CA VAL A 137 -6.21 5.52 -9.04
C VAL A 137 -5.22 6.53 -8.45
N ASN A 138 -4.27 6.09 -7.62
CA ASN A 138 -3.28 6.97 -7.00
C ASN A 138 -2.45 7.73 -8.06
N TYR A 139 -2.02 7.03 -9.10
CA TYR A 139 -1.26 7.69 -10.16
C TYR A 139 -2.12 8.61 -11.04
N LEU A 140 -3.39 8.30 -11.26
CA LEU A 140 -4.32 9.24 -11.93
C LEU A 140 -4.57 10.50 -11.07
N GLN A 141 -4.70 10.34 -9.76
CA GLN A 141 -4.82 11.47 -8.83
C GLN A 141 -3.56 12.35 -8.84
N ALA A 142 -2.36 11.75 -8.89
CA ALA A 142 -1.12 12.50 -9.02
C ALA A 142 -1.04 13.30 -10.32
N LEU A 143 -1.51 12.73 -11.45
CA LEU A 143 -1.59 13.48 -12.71
C LEU A 143 -2.54 14.67 -12.62
N VAL A 144 -3.71 14.50 -11.99
CA VAL A 144 -4.65 15.60 -11.73
C VAL A 144 -3.99 16.66 -10.85
N ALA A 145 -3.28 16.26 -9.79
CA ALA A 145 -2.59 17.18 -8.89
C ALA A 145 -1.49 17.98 -9.61
N ILE A 146 -0.69 17.31 -10.47
CA ILE A 146 0.32 17.98 -11.29
C ILE A 146 -0.32 19.02 -12.21
N LEU A 147 -1.44 18.68 -12.85
CA LEU A 147 -2.17 19.64 -13.70
C LEU A 147 -2.67 20.84 -12.91
N VAL A 148 -3.20 20.63 -11.69
CA VAL A 148 -3.63 21.72 -10.80
C VAL A 148 -2.45 22.62 -10.43
N LEU A 149 -1.31 22.03 -10.03
CA LEU A 149 -0.11 22.80 -9.66
C LEU A 149 0.45 23.59 -10.84
N LEU A 150 0.40 23.05 -12.07
CA LEU A 150 0.81 23.76 -13.28
C LEU A 150 -0.11 24.93 -13.62
N ILE A 151 -1.43 24.73 -13.53
CA ILE A 151 -2.42 25.81 -13.77
C ILE A 151 -2.26 26.93 -12.76
N LEU A 152 -1.98 26.62 -11.50
CA LEU A 152 -1.79 27.59 -10.43
C LEU A 152 -0.39 28.23 -10.45
N ASN A 153 0.51 27.82 -11.35
CA ASN A 153 1.93 28.21 -11.36
C ASN A 153 2.60 28.03 -9.98
N ALA A 154 2.20 26.99 -9.24
CA ALA A 154 2.61 26.75 -7.86
C ALA A 154 3.85 25.84 -7.74
N ILE A 155 4.55 25.56 -8.86
CA ILE A 155 5.73 24.70 -8.87
C ILE A 155 6.99 25.59 -8.88
N PRO A 156 7.82 25.51 -7.83
CA PRO A 156 9.12 26.18 -7.83
C PRO A 156 10.00 25.73 -9.00
N ALA A 157 10.78 26.65 -9.58
CA ALA A 157 11.65 26.36 -10.72
C ALA A 157 12.60 25.20 -10.43
N GLU A 158 13.16 25.16 -9.21
CA GLU A 158 14.06 24.12 -8.72
C GLU A 158 13.37 22.74 -8.59
N ALA A 159 12.05 22.70 -8.47
CA ALA A 159 11.23 21.49 -8.29
C ALA A 159 10.62 20.95 -9.60
N THR A 160 10.82 21.62 -10.75
CA THR A 160 10.24 21.23 -12.05
C THR A 160 10.63 19.81 -12.46
N TRP A 161 11.82 19.34 -12.10
CA TRP A 161 12.27 17.98 -12.37
C TRP A 161 11.39 16.91 -11.71
N ILE A 162 10.71 17.21 -10.58
CA ILE A 162 9.81 16.30 -9.88
C ILE A 162 8.64 15.90 -10.78
N ILE A 163 8.16 16.82 -11.64
CA ILE A 163 7.10 16.52 -12.60
C ILE A 163 7.56 15.41 -13.55
N TRP A 164 8.77 15.55 -14.11
CA TRP A 164 9.32 14.57 -15.04
C TRP A 164 9.56 13.22 -14.38
N VAL A 165 10.07 13.22 -13.16
CA VAL A 165 10.23 11.99 -12.36
C VAL A 165 8.86 11.35 -12.09
N SER A 166 7.86 12.12 -11.66
CA SER A 166 6.50 11.62 -11.43
C SER A 166 5.89 11.03 -12.70
N LEU A 167 6.03 11.71 -13.84
CA LEU A 167 5.53 11.20 -15.12
C LEU A 167 6.24 9.91 -15.55
N LEU A 168 7.57 9.84 -15.40
CA LEU A 168 8.36 8.65 -15.70
C LEU A 168 7.96 7.47 -14.81
N MET A 169 7.76 7.71 -13.51
CA MET A 169 7.28 6.70 -12.56
C MET A 169 5.87 6.22 -12.92
N ASN A 170 4.95 7.13 -13.27
CA ASN A 170 3.64 6.80 -13.79
C ASN A 170 3.74 5.86 -15.01
N MET A 171 4.53 6.22 -16.01
CA MET A 171 4.75 5.39 -17.20
C MET A 171 5.31 4.01 -16.84
N GLY A 172 6.29 3.95 -15.94
CA GLY A 172 6.88 2.70 -15.46
C GLY A 172 5.87 1.77 -14.78
N VAL A 173 5.03 2.33 -13.90
CA VAL A 173 3.98 1.56 -13.22
C VAL A 173 2.92 1.06 -14.18
N PHE A 174 2.43 1.90 -15.10
CA PHE A 174 1.47 1.46 -16.11
C PHE A 174 2.07 0.40 -17.05
N ALA A 175 3.34 0.54 -17.44
CA ALA A 175 4.05 -0.48 -18.22
C ALA A 175 4.18 -1.80 -17.45
N ALA A 176 4.51 -1.76 -16.16
CA ALA A 176 4.57 -2.95 -15.30
C ALA A 176 3.19 -3.63 -15.16
N LEU A 177 2.13 -2.86 -14.93
CA LEU A 177 0.76 -3.39 -14.89
C LEU A 177 0.35 -4.01 -16.24
N ALA A 178 0.65 -3.34 -17.34
CA ALA A 178 0.40 -3.86 -18.69
C ALA A 178 1.17 -5.17 -18.95
N LEU A 179 2.41 -5.29 -18.47
CA LEU A 179 3.20 -6.52 -18.55
C LEU A 179 2.57 -7.66 -17.74
N VAL A 180 2.12 -7.38 -16.51
CA VAL A 180 1.43 -8.37 -15.67
C VAL A 180 0.16 -8.87 -16.36
N ILE A 181 -0.66 -7.98 -16.90
CA ILE A 181 -1.87 -8.33 -17.64
C ILE A 181 -1.50 -9.12 -18.91
N TYR A 182 -0.48 -8.67 -19.66
CA TYR A 182 0.01 -9.35 -20.86
C TYR A 182 0.43 -10.80 -20.56
N VAL A 183 1.10 -11.06 -19.45
CA VAL A 183 1.46 -12.43 -19.05
C VAL A 183 0.20 -13.21 -18.62
N ALA A 184 -0.65 -12.61 -17.80
CA ALA A 184 -1.81 -13.27 -17.20
C ALA A 184 -2.89 -13.68 -18.22
N VAL A 185 -2.98 -13.01 -19.37
CA VAL A 185 -4.00 -13.31 -20.39
C VAL A 185 -3.71 -14.57 -21.21
N SER A 186 -2.48 -15.11 -21.20
CA SER A 186 -2.09 -16.24 -22.06
C SER A 186 -1.55 -17.43 -21.26
N LYS A 187 -2.19 -18.61 -21.41
CA LYS A 187 -1.71 -19.85 -20.78
C LYS A 187 -0.27 -20.19 -21.14
N LYS A 188 0.14 -19.97 -22.41
CA LYS A 188 1.53 -20.21 -22.84
C LYS A 188 2.55 -19.33 -22.10
N ARG A 189 2.20 -18.05 -21.89
CA ARG A 189 3.07 -17.09 -21.17
C ARG A 189 3.12 -17.40 -19.68
N ILE A 190 2.00 -17.83 -19.10
CA ILE A 190 1.95 -18.30 -17.71
C ILE A 190 2.81 -19.55 -17.54
N ASP A 191 2.73 -20.52 -18.46
CA ASP A 191 3.57 -21.71 -18.42
C ASP A 191 5.05 -21.36 -18.45
N PHE A 192 5.46 -20.47 -19.38
CA PHE A 192 6.82 -19.95 -19.44
C PHE A 192 7.23 -19.26 -18.14
N PHE A 193 6.38 -18.39 -17.60
CA PHE A 193 6.64 -17.67 -16.37
C PHE A 193 6.72 -18.61 -15.15
N ALA A 194 5.82 -19.59 -15.06
CA ALA A 194 5.83 -20.60 -14.00
C ALA A 194 7.12 -21.44 -14.01
N ARG A 195 7.62 -21.81 -15.20
CA ARG A 195 8.92 -22.51 -15.35
C ARG A 195 10.09 -21.63 -14.92
N THR A 196 10.06 -20.35 -15.31
CA THR A 196 11.11 -19.37 -14.93
C THR A 196 11.13 -19.20 -13.41
N VAL A 197 9.95 -19.02 -12.79
CA VAL A 197 9.82 -18.91 -11.32
C VAL A 197 10.27 -20.18 -10.61
N ASP A 198 9.88 -21.37 -11.10
CA ASP A 198 10.34 -22.66 -10.55
C ASP A 198 11.86 -22.78 -10.65
N GLY A 199 12.44 -22.41 -11.79
CA GLY A 199 13.88 -22.38 -12.01
C GLY A 199 14.61 -21.45 -11.04
N LEU A 200 14.10 -20.21 -10.87
CA LEU A 200 14.67 -19.23 -9.95
C LEU A 200 14.56 -19.68 -8.50
N ILE A 201 13.40 -20.19 -8.07
CA ILE A 201 13.23 -20.73 -6.71
C ILE A 201 14.21 -21.86 -6.47
N ASN A 202 14.35 -22.82 -7.41
CA ASN A 202 15.26 -23.94 -7.27
C ASN A 202 16.72 -23.49 -7.28
N LEU A 203 17.09 -22.47 -8.09
CA LEU A 203 18.43 -21.86 -8.08
C LEU A 203 18.74 -21.22 -6.72
N VAL A 204 17.82 -20.40 -6.20
CA VAL A 204 17.96 -19.74 -4.88
C VAL A 204 18.08 -20.81 -3.78
N VAL A 205 17.25 -21.85 -3.82
CA VAL A 205 17.32 -22.97 -2.87
C VAL A 205 18.65 -23.68 -2.96
N LYS A 206 19.15 -23.97 -4.16
CA LYS A 206 20.45 -24.59 -4.38
C LYS A 206 21.60 -23.76 -3.81
N ILE A 207 21.57 -22.45 -4.03
CA ILE A 207 22.58 -21.52 -3.50
C ILE A 207 22.50 -21.47 -1.96
N VAL A 208 21.30 -21.23 -1.40
CA VAL A 208 21.10 -21.07 0.06
C VAL A 208 21.35 -22.36 0.83
N THR A 209 21.10 -23.52 0.22
CA THR A 209 21.33 -24.83 0.86
C THR A 209 22.63 -25.50 0.47
N PHE A 210 23.52 -24.80 -0.25
CA PHE A 210 24.78 -25.38 -0.77
C PHE A 210 24.59 -26.73 -1.48
N GLY A 211 23.46 -26.89 -2.18
CA GLY A 211 23.14 -28.10 -2.92
C GLY A 211 22.46 -29.23 -2.11
N TYR A 212 22.28 -29.09 -0.79
CA TYR A 212 21.70 -30.14 0.06
C TYR A 212 20.21 -30.41 -0.18
N LYS A 213 19.44 -29.40 -0.63
CA LYS A 213 18.01 -29.58 -0.97
C LYS A 213 17.78 -29.53 -2.48
N LYS A 214 17.25 -30.60 -3.05
CA LYS A 214 17.09 -30.74 -4.51
C LYS A 214 15.88 -30.01 -5.09
N LYS A 215 14.77 -29.81 -4.35
CA LYS A 215 13.56 -29.07 -4.79
C LYS A 215 12.69 -28.65 -3.59
N LEU A 216 12.20 -27.42 -3.58
CA LEU A 216 11.32 -26.90 -2.52
C LEU A 216 9.84 -26.98 -2.91
N MET A 217 9.50 -26.76 -4.17
CA MET A 217 8.14 -26.84 -4.71
C MET A 217 8.11 -27.70 -5.97
N ARG A 218 6.95 -28.32 -6.22
CA ARG A 218 6.71 -28.98 -7.51
C ARG A 218 6.21 -27.93 -8.49
N TYR A 219 6.79 -27.87 -9.69
CA TYR A 219 6.35 -27.03 -10.80
C TYR A 219 4.82 -26.97 -10.93
N GLN A 220 4.15 -28.13 -10.80
CA GLN A 220 2.70 -28.23 -10.94
C GLN A 220 1.93 -27.35 -9.95
N LYS A 221 2.40 -27.22 -8.70
CA LYS A 221 1.77 -26.30 -7.71
C LYS A 221 1.90 -24.83 -8.09
N ILE A 222 3.05 -24.45 -8.65
CA ILE A 222 3.31 -23.09 -9.13
C ILE A 222 2.44 -22.82 -10.35
N HIS A 223 2.38 -23.75 -11.28
CA HIS A 223 1.58 -23.66 -12.49
C HIS A 223 0.08 -23.54 -12.16
N ASP A 224 -0.47 -24.43 -11.31
CA ASP A 224 -1.89 -24.40 -10.91
C ASP A 224 -2.25 -23.09 -10.19
N TYR A 225 -1.33 -22.55 -9.38
CA TYR A 225 -1.50 -21.25 -8.74
C TYR A 225 -1.64 -20.12 -9.77
N PHE A 226 -0.77 -20.06 -10.77
CA PHE A 226 -0.84 -19.05 -11.83
C PHE A 226 -2.02 -19.27 -12.78
N LEU A 227 -2.45 -20.51 -13.01
CA LEU A 227 -3.68 -20.80 -13.76
C LEU A 227 -4.91 -20.23 -13.03
N GLY A 228 -4.99 -20.35 -11.71
CA GLY A 228 -6.09 -19.73 -10.92
C GLY A 228 -6.14 -18.22 -11.07
N ILE A 229 -4.99 -17.54 -11.19
CA ILE A 229 -4.91 -16.12 -11.51
C ILE A 229 -5.38 -15.85 -12.94
N HIS A 230 -4.92 -16.65 -13.91
CA HIS A 230 -5.35 -16.55 -15.32
C HIS A 230 -6.86 -16.64 -15.46
N ASP A 231 -7.47 -17.68 -14.89
CA ASP A 231 -8.91 -17.90 -14.99
C ASP A 231 -9.69 -16.71 -14.41
N SER A 232 -9.23 -16.16 -13.30
CA SER A 232 -9.82 -14.96 -12.70
C SER A 232 -9.69 -13.72 -13.59
N VAL A 233 -8.53 -13.53 -14.25
CA VAL A 233 -8.32 -12.43 -15.22
C VAL A 233 -9.21 -12.61 -16.45
N MET A 234 -9.39 -13.84 -16.92
CA MET A 234 -10.28 -14.13 -18.07
C MET A 234 -11.75 -13.86 -17.74
N ILE A 235 -12.21 -14.12 -16.52
CA ILE A 235 -13.55 -13.75 -16.06
C ILE A 235 -13.73 -12.21 -16.13
N VAL A 236 -12.76 -11.45 -15.66
CA VAL A 236 -12.78 -9.97 -15.73
C VAL A 236 -12.80 -9.50 -17.19
N LYS A 237 -11.99 -10.11 -18.06
CA LYS A 237 -11.93 -9.75 -19.48
C LYS A 237 -13.27 -9.96 -20.20
N GLN A 238 -14.00 -11.01 -19.86
CA GLN A 238 -15.31 -11.33 -20.43
C GLN A 238 -16.41 -10.40 -19.95
N ASP A 239 -16.32 -9.93 -18.70
CA ASP A 239 -17.32 -9.02 -18.13
C ASP A 239 -16.66 -7.81 -17.44
N LYS A 240 -16.32 -6.81 -18.27
CA LYS A 240 -15.74 -5.54 -17.79
C LYS A 240 -16.69 -4.74 -16.88
N LYS A 241 -17.99 -5.01 -16.92
CA LYS A 241 -18.96 -4.30 -16.06
C LYS A 241 -18.74 -4.63 -14.59
N SER A 242 -18.21 -5.82 -14.29
CA SER A 242 -17.87 -6.24 -12.92
C SER A 242 -16.74 -5.40 -12.28
N LEU A 243 -15.99 -4.62 -13.09
CA LEU A 243 -14.96 -3.72 -12.58
C LEU A 243 -15.52 -2.41 -12.00
N ARG A 244 -16.76 -2.03 -12.34
CA ARG A 244 -17.32 -0.72 -11.97
C ARG A 244 -17.36 -0.51 -10.46
N LYS A 245 -17.94 -1.46 -9.71
CA LYS A 245 -18.02 -1.35 -8.24
C LYS A 245 -16.64 -1.38 -7.58
N PRO A 246 -15.74 -2.35 -7.90
CA PRO A 246 -14.38 -2.33 -7.40
C PRO A 246 -13.62 -1.03 -7.71
N ALA A 247 -13.78 -0.47 -8.93
CA ALA A 247 -13.13 0.77 -9.32
C ALA A 247 -13.63 1.97 -8.52
N LEU A 248 -14.95 2.09 -8.32
CA LEU A 248 -15.54 3.14 -7.47
C LEU A 248 -15.04 3.04 -6.03
N TRP A 249 -14.99 1.83 -5.46
CA TRP A 249 -14.44 1.62 -4.13
C TRP A 249 -12.93 1.88 -4.07
N GLY A 250 -12.20 1.62 -5.16
CA GLY A 250 -10.79 1.97 -5.28
C GLY A 250 -10.57 3.49 -5.27
N ILE A 251 -11.38 4.25 -6.01
CA ILE A 251 -11.36 5.71 -5.98
C ILE A 251 -11.67 6.21 -4.55
N THR A 252 -12.72 5.68 -3.93
CA THR A 252 -13.09 6.04 -2.55
C THR A 252 -11.95 5.76 -1.58
N TYR A 253 -11.33 4.57 -1.66
CA TYR A 253 -10.19 4.20 -0.81
C TYR A 253 -9.02 5.16 -0.99
N SER A 254 -8.62 5.45 -2.23
CA SER A 254 -7.49 6.34 -2.52
C SER A 254 -7.76 7.79 -2.10
N LEU A 255 -8.99 8.27 -2.22
CA LEU A 255 -9.38 9.59 -1.70
C LEU A 255 -9.27 9.62 -0.17
N CYS A 256 -9.70 8.57 0.52
CA CYS A 256 -9.53 8.45 1.97
C CYS A 256 -8.04 8.38 2.35
N GLU A 257 -7.23 7.62 1.62
CA GLU A 257 -5.78 7.52 1.90
C GLU A 257 -5.09 8.89 1.85
N ILE A 258 -5.41 9.71 0.84
CA ILE A 258 -4.97 11.11 0.77
C ILE A 258 -5.64 11.95 1.87
N GLY A 259 -6.90 11.69 2.16
CA GLY A 259 -7.70 12.35 3.20
C GLY A 259 -7.05 12.32 4.57
N VAL A 260 -6.36 11.23 4.92
CA VAL A 260 -5.62 11.13 6.19
C VAL A 260 -4.58 12.24 6.32
N TYR A 261 -3.75 12.44 5.30
CA TYR A 261 -2.73 13.49 5.29
C TYR A 261 -3.36 14.88 5.21
N TRP A 262 -4.43 15.02 4.43
CA TRP A 262 -5.12 16.29 4.27
C TRP A 262 -5.83 16.72 5.56
N ILE A 263 -6.45 15.83 6.33
CA ILE A 263 -7.01 16.12 7.64
C ILE A 263 -5.94 16.66 8.58
N VAL A 264 -4.75 16.07 8.58
CA VAL A 264 -3.61 16.60 9.36
C VAL A 264 -3.21 17.99 8.86
N ALA A 265 -3.12 18.18 7.54
CA ALA A 265 -2.79 19.50 6.98
C ALA A 265 -3.84 20.57 7.33
N ILE A 266 -5.13 20.24 7.26
CA ILE A 266 -6.23 21.12 7.68
C ILE A 266 -6.10 21.47 9.17
N SER A 267 -5.76 20.50 10.02
CA SER A 267 -5.59 20.75 11.46
C SER A 267 -4.45 21.72 11.76
N LEU A 268 -3.49 21.83 10.84
CA LEU A 268 -2.37 22.76 10.87
C LEU A 268 -2.67 24.09 10.14
N GLY A 269 -3.91 24.32 9.69
CA GLY A 269 -4.30 25.51 8.95
C GLY A 269 -3.77 25.58 7.51
N ARG A 270 -3.40 24.43 6.91
CA ARG A 270 -2.79 24.36 5.57
C ARG A 270 -3.60 23.49 4.58
N PRO A 271 -4.89 23.77 4.35
CA PRO A 271 -5.71 22.97 3.43
C PRO A 271 -5.25 23.05 1.96
N GLU A 272 -4.54 24.12 1.59
CA GLU A 272 -4.08 24.41 0.24
C GLU A 272 -3.03 23.44 -0.29
N ILE A 273 -2.34 22.71 0.60
CA ILE A 273 -1.26 21.78 0.19
C ILE A 273 -1.78 20.44 -0.34
N LEU A 274 -3.09 20.23 -0.48
CA LEU A 274 -3.68 19.00 -0.98
C LEU A 274 -3.06 18.49 -2.29
N PRO A 275 -2.85 19.31 -3.35
CA PRO A 275 -2.21 18.82 -4.57
C PRO A 275 -0.78 18.33 -4.35
N VAL A 276 -0.05 18.98 -3.44
CA VAL A 276 1.31 18.58 -3.07
C VAL A 276 1.32 17.24 -2.33
N ILE A 277 0.36 17.02 -1.43
CA ILE A 277 0.15 15.72 -0.76
C ILE A 277 -0.10 14.61 -1.79
N MET A 278 -0.96 14.85 -2.80
CA MET A 278 -1.30 13.86 -3.82
C MET A 278 -0.08 13.44 -4.65
N VAL A 279 0.80 14.38 -5.02
CA VAL A 279 2.04 14.08 -5.75
C VAL A 279 3.03 13.34 -4.82
N GLY A 280 3.19 13.82 -3.60
CA GLY A 280 4.07 13.21 -2.60
C GLY A 280 3.67 11.77 -2.28
N GLU A 281 2.37 11.50 -2.11
CA GLU A 281 1.83 10.16 -1.85
C GLU A 281 2.12 9.20 -3.01
N ALA A 282 1.91 9.62 -4.25
CA ALA A 282 2.16 8.78 -5.42
C ALA A 282 3.65 8.39 -5.54
N ILE A 283 4.57 9.29 -5.22
CA ILE A 283 6.01 8.99 -5.22
C ILE A 283 6.38 8.12 -4.01
N GLY A 284 5.86 8.46 -2.83
CA GLY A 284 6.08 7.68 -1.60
C GLY A 284 5.61 6.23 -1.75
N SER A 285 4.46 6.02 -2.39
CA SER A 285 3.84 4.69 -2.55
C SER A 285 4.70 3.67 -3.30
N VAL A 286 5.66 4.12 -4.12
CA VAL A 286 6.63 3.23 -4.78
C VAL A 286 7.49 2.48 -3.75
N PHE A 287 7.74 3.09 -2.62
CA PHE A 287 8.56 2.51 -1.56
C PHE A 287 7.78 1.65 -0.55
N ASP A 288 6.44 1.78 -0.52
CA ASP A 288 5.57 1.11 0.49
C ASP A 288 5.68 -0.43 0.48
N GLY A 289 5.94 -1.03 -0.67
CA GLY A 289 6.09 -2.49 -0.81
C GLY A 289 7.48 -3.04 -0.45
N ILE A 290 8.50 -2.19 -0.31
CA ILE A 290 9.89 -2.59 -0.15
C ILE A 290 10.27 -2.67 1.33
N VAL A 291 10.00 -1.61 2.07
CA VAL A 291 10.30 -1.47 3.50
C VAL A 291 9.10 -0.83 4.19
N PRO A 292 8.59 -1.40 5.29
CA PRO A 292 7.32 -0.97 5.86
C PRO A 292 7.32 0.46 6.41
N TYR A 293 8.46 1.00 6.82
CA TYR A 293 8.60 2.34 7.39
C TYR A 293 9.91 2.97 6.97
N GLY A 294 9.89 4.28 6.76
CA GLY A 294 11.04 5.12 6.52
C GLY A 294 11.13 5.63 5.08
N PRO A 295 11.46 4.80 4.06
CA PRO A 295 11.61 5.28 2.69
C PRO A 295 10.36 5.92 2.09
N TYR A 296 9.17 5.41 2.45
CA TYR A 296 7.91 6.01 2.05
C TYR A 296 7.78 7.44 2.62
N GLU A 297 7.95 7.56 3.94
CA GLU A 297 7.79 8.84 4.66
C GLU A 297 8.80 9.88 4.17
N LEU A 298 10.06 9.49 3.97
CA LEU A 298 11.08 10.37 3.43
C LEU A 298 10.82 10.75 1.97
N GLY A 299 10.40 9.82 1.14
CA GLY A 299 10.08 10.06 -0.26
C GLY A 299 8.91 11.05 -0.38
N MET A 300 7.84 10.82 0.36
CA MET A 300 6.67 11.69 0.38
C MET A 300 7.01 13.08 0.94
N ALA A 301 7.60 13.16 2.13
CA ALA A 301 7.93 14.43 2.77
C ALA A 301 8.98 15.23 1.98
N GLY A 302 9.97 14.55 1.40
CA GLY A 302 10.98 15.19 0.56
C GLY A 302 10.38 15.84 -0.69
N VAL A 303 9.50 15.14 -1.38
CA VAL A 303 8.79 15.69 -2.54
C VAL A 303 7.87 16.85 -2.15
N MET A 304 7.13 16.71 -1.05
CA MET A 304 6.29 17.77 -0.53
C MET A 304 7.13 19.00 -0.17
N GLY A 305 8.23 18.83 0.56
CA GLY A 305 9.12 19.93 0.94
C GLY A 305 9.69 20.67 -0.26
N LEU A 306 10.09 19.95 -1.32
CA LEU A 306 10.59 20.56 -2.56
C LEU A 306 9.49 21.33 -3.31
N LEU A 307 8.27 20.78 -3.39
CA LEU A 307 7.14 21.44 -4.03
C LEU A 307 6.63 22.65 -3.25
N LEU A 308 6.85 22.68 -1.94
CA LEU A 308 6.53 23.81 -1.05
C LEU A 308 7.71 24.77 -0.88
N GLY A 309 8.82 24.59 -1.60
CA GLY A 309 10.11 25.25 -1.40
C GLY A 309 10.13 26.79 -1.37
N GLY A 310 9.01 27.45 -1.73
CA GLY A 310 8.80 28.89 -1.54
C GLY A 310 8.26 29.27 -0.15
N MET A 311 7.96 28.31 0.71
CA MET A 311 7.43 28.52 2.06
C MET A 311 8.55 28.36 3.10
N GLU A 312 8.56 29.27 4.06
CA GLU A 312 9.38 29.11 5.26
C GLU A 312 8.94 27.79 5.96
N ASP A 313 9.90 26.97 6.39
CA ASP A 313 9.66 25.67 7.04
C ASP A 313 8.97 24.57 6.21
N ALA A 314 9.03 24.64 4.87
CA ALA A 314 8.42 23.65 3.96
C ALA A 314 8.75 22.19 4.30
N ILE A 315 10.02 21.90 4.62
CA ILE A 315 10.49 20.56 4.97
C ILE A 315 9.92 20.12 6.32
N ALA A 316 9.91 21.01 7.33
CA ALA A 316 9.38 20.73 8.66
C ALA A 316 7.88 20.43 8.60
N LEU A 317 7.12 21.27 7.91
CA LEU A 317 5.68 21.07 7.68
C LEU A 317 5.42 19.72 6.99
N SER A 318 6.15 19.41 5.92
CA SER A 318 5.98 18.16 5.17
C SER A 318 6.25 16.93 6.04
N LEU A 319 7.33 16.95 6.83
CA LEU A 319 7.66 15.86 7.76
C LEU A 319 6.59 15.69 8.82
N ILE A 320 6.10 16.78 9.43
CA ILE A 320 5.07 16.71 10.47
C ILE A 320 3.78 16.13 9.89
N VAL A 321 3.31 16.62 8.74
CA VAL A 321 2.10 16.09 8.09
C VAL A 321 2.24 14.58 7.83
N VAL A 322 3.35 14.17 7.24
CA VAL A 322 3.54 12.75 6.87
C VAL A 322 3.72 11.86 8.08
N VAL A 323 4.62 12.22 9.00
CA VAL A 323 4.92 11.39 10.18
C VAL A 323 3.72 11.30 11.12
N MET A 324 3.03 12.42 11.35
CA MET A 324 1.83 12.45 12.22
C MET A 324 0.70 11.62 11.61
N ALA A 325 0.39 11.78 10.33
CA ALA A 325 -0.63 11.01 9.64
C ALA A 325 -0.34 9.51 9.70
N ARG A 326 0.91 9.10 9.46
CA ARG A 326 1.34 7.69 9.51
C ARG A 326 1.29 7.13 10.94
N ALA A 327 1.75 7.90 11.94
CA ALA A 327 1.71 7.48 13.33
C ALA A 327 0.27 7.25 13.82
N LEU A 328 -0.62 8.20 13.56
CA LEU A 328 -2.03 8.09 13.93
C LEU A 328 -2.72 6.93 13.20
N SER A 329 -2.46 6.75 11.91
CA SER A 329 -2.96 5.61 11.13
C SER A 329 -2.44 4.28 11.66
N LEU A 330 -1.18 4.21 12.09
CA LEU A 330 -0.60 2.98 12.66
C LEU A 330 -1.24 2.65 14.01
N ILE A 331 -1.38 3.63 14.90
CA ILE A 331 -2.04 3.47 16.20
C ILE A 331 -3.46 2.95 15.98
N PHE A 332 -4.20 3.56 15.06
CA PHE A 332 -5.57 3.13 14.73
C PHE A 332 -5.59 1.71 14.15
N THR A 333 -4.67 1.38 13.24
CA THR A 333 -4.54 0.04 12.65
C THR A 333 -4.29 -1.03 13.72
N ILE A 334 -3.40 -0.75 14.68
CA ILE A 334 -3.11 -1.67 15.79
C ILE A 334 -4.33 -1.81 16.70
N ALA A 335 -4.94 -0.70 17.08
CA ALA A 335 -6.09 -0.69 17.98
C ALA A 335 -7.28 -1.47 17.42
N THR A 336 -7.56 -1.35 16.11
CA THR A 336 -8.72 -1.98 15.48
C THR A 336 -8.44 -3.37 14.91
N GLY A 337 -7.23 -3.64 14.45
CA GLY A 337 -6.88 -4.87 13.74
C GLY A 337 -6.26 -5.97 14.61
N TYR A 338 -5.53 -5.61 15.67
CA TYR A 338 -4.83 -6.60 16.50
C TYR A 338 -5.76 -7.59 17.18
N TRP A 339 -6.83 -7.11 17.80
CA TRP A 339 -7.76 -7.97 18.54
C TRP A 339 -8.47 -8.98 17.62
N PRO A 340 -9.13 -8.57 16.51
CA PRO A 340 -9.78 -9.51 15.62
C PRO A 340 -8.78 -10.51 15.02
N TYR A 341 -7.59 -10.06 14.60
CA TYR A 341 -6.51 -10.91 14.10
C TYR A 341 -6.12 -11.99 15.11
N ASN A 342 -5.91 -11.61 16.37
CA ASN A 342 -5.49 -12.53 17.43
C ASN A 342 -6.58 -13.58 17.74
N GLN A 343 -7.86 -13.22 17.66
CA GLN A 343 -8.97 -14.17 17.79
C GLN A 343 -8.92 -15.23 16.70
N VAL A 344 -8.64 -14.84 15.43
CA VAL A 344 -8.55 -15.76 14.29
C VAL A 344 -7.39 -16.73 14.45
N ILE A 345 -6.19 -16.22 14.82
CA ILE A 345 -5.00 -17.07 14.98
C ILE A 345 -5.14 -18.05 16.14
N ARG A 346 -5.81 -17.65 17.24
CA ARG A 346 -6.04 -18.53 18.41
C ARG A 346 -7.19 -19.52 18.24
N GLY A 347 -7.82 -19.58 17.05
CA GLY A 347 -8.91 -20.52 16.77
C GLY A 347 -10.22 -20.26 17.53
N LYS A 348 -10.41 -19.06 18.11
CA LYS A 348 -11.59 -18.70 18.92
C LYS A 348 -12.81 -18.25 18.10
N ASN A 349 -12.79 -18.40 16.77
CA ASN A 349 -13.82 -17.87 15.88
C ASN A 349 -14.60 -18.95 15.12
N HIS A 350 -14.80 -20.10 15.70
CA HIS A 350 -15.65 -21.16 15.15
C HIS A 350 -16.91 -21.40 16.01
N GLU A 351 -17.35 -20.36 16.75
CA GLU A 351 -18.68 -20.33 17.37
C GLU A 351 -19.55 -19.25 16.76
#